data_b32bf9dd1d61bfaa05c2907f877389ce
#
_entry.id   b32bf9dd1d61bfaa05c2907f877389ce
#
_cell.length_a   1.000
_cell.length_b   1.000
_cell.length_c   1.000
_cell.angle_alpha   90.00
_cell.angle_beta   90.00
_cell.angle_gamma   90.00
#
_symmetry.space_group_name_H-M   'P 1'
#
loop_
_entity.id
_entity.type
_entity.pdbx_description
1 polymer ?
#
loop_
_entity_poly.entity_id
_entity_poly.type
_entity_poly.pdbx_seq_one_letter_code
_entity_poly.pdbx_strand_id
1 'polypeptide(L)'
;MKKCVLGGIVLVLVTCGWGSMSVGVQMPAPRGELRIVDKSPVNWQYIVLNVFEHLVEFSKDGTLVPGLATSWRWLDDRTLEVMLRQGVTFHNGEVFDAEIVKLNWEENLRLKQPFRPGTHMNFKPGSRLEIRDAQTVRFHFPEPDGGALVRLSQLHIGNRQFYTELGWGEAHW
;
A
#
# COMPACT_ATOMS: atom_id res chain seq x y z
N MET A 1 -36.62 72.11 35.00
CA MET A 1 -36.06 70.91 35.58
C MET A 1 -36.20 69.79 34.50
N LYS A 2 -35.15 69.51 33.70
CA LYS A 2 -35.11 68.40 32.78
C LYS A 2 -33.79 67.67 33.01
N LYS A 3 -33.87 66.41 33.42
CA LYS A 3 -32.75 65.50 33.65
C LYS A 3 -32.24 64.97 32.30
N CYS A 4 -30.97 65.26 31.98
CA CYS A 4 -30.28 64.62 30.90
C CYS A 4 -29.77 63.26 31.40
N VAL A 5 -30.19 62.17 30.74
CA VAL A 5 -29.64 60.83 30.92
C VAL A 5 -28.56 60.62 29.84
N LEU A 6 -27.31 60.52 30.27
CA LEU A 6 -26.21 60.09 29.39
C LEU A 6 -26.34 58.61 29.12
N GLY A 7 -26.68 58.25 27.90
CA GLY A 7 -26.61 56.88 27.42
C GLY A 7 -25.17 56.52 27.04
N GLY A 8 -24.56 55.59 27.77
CA GLY A 8 -23.28 55.03 27.42
C GLY A 8 -23.39 54.11 26.19
N ILE A 9 -22.65 54.45 25.17
CA ILE A 9 -22.51 53.58 23.99
C ILE A 9 -21.49 52.48 24.32
N VAL A 10 -21.95 51.27 24.49
CA VAL A 10 -21.08 50.09 24.59
C VAL A 10 -20.71 49.66 23.16
N LEU A 11 -19.46 49.90 22.80
CA LEU A 11 -18.91 49.45 21.49
C LEU A 11 -18.56 47.95 21.63
N VAL A 12 -19.40 47.06 21.10
CA VAL A 12 -19.10 45.63 20.98
C VAL A 12 -18.26 45.46 19.72
N LEU A 13 -16.95 45.22 19.91
CA LEU A 13 -16.06 44.79 18.84
C LEU A 13 -16.34 43.32 18.54
N VAL A 14 -17.10 43.06 17.48
CA VAL A 14 -17.23 41.73 16.92
C VAL A 14 -16.00 41.44 16.06
N THR A 15 -15.06 40.68 16.62
CA THR A 15 -13.94 40.13 15.85
C THR A 15 -14.47 39.00 14.98
N CYS A 16 -14.74 39.23 13.69
CA CYS A 16 -14.96 38.19 12.68
C CYS A 16 -13.66 37.43 12.51
N GLY A 17 -13.51 36.33 13.26
CA GLY A 17 -12.52 35.29 12.95
C GLY A 17 -12.90 34.62 11.66
N TRP A 18 -12.14 34.81 10.62
CA TRP A 18 -12.24 34.05 9.40
C TRP A 18 -11.69 32.62 9.64
N GLY A 19 -12.49 31.81 10.29
CA GLY A 19 -12.29 30.37 10.29
C GLY A 19 -12.77 29.83 8.95
N SER A 20 -11.85 29.38 8.11
CA SER A 20 -12.20 28.60 6.93
C SER A 20 -12.87 27.32 7.39
N MET A 21 -14.20 27.29 7.39
CA MET A 21 -14.96 26.04 7.51
C MET A 21 -14.79 25.29 6.18
N SER A 22 -13.86 24.35 6.14
CA SER A 22 -13.86 23.33 5.13
C SER A 22 -15.10 22.45 5.36
N VAL A 23 -16.17 22.69 4.64
CA VAL A 23 -17.29 21.77 4.56
C VAL A 23 -16.80 20.58 3.75
N GLY A 24 -16.28 19.57 4.45
CA GLY A 24 -16.02 18.27 3.86
C GLY A 24 -17.36 17.70 3.41
N VAL A 25 -17.58 17.65 2.11
CA VAL A 25 -18.72 16.90 1.54
C VAL A 25 -18.41 15.42 1.83
N GLN A 26 -18.98 14.92 2.90
CA GLN A 26 -18.91 13.50 3.22
C GLN A 26 -19.84 12.77 2.26
N MET A 27 -19.26 12.18 1.21
CA MET A 27 -20.04 11.32 0.34
C MET A 27 -20.57 10.13 1.13
N PRO A 28 -21.84 9.76 0.94
CA PRO A 28 -22.39 8.57 1.58
C PRO A 28 -21.56 7.36 1.17
N ALA A 29 -21.34 6.44 2.13
CA ALA A 29 -20.64 5.20 1.83
C ALA A 29 -21.33 4.49 0.65
N PRO A 30 -20.59 4.00 -0.33
CA PRO A 30 -21.16 3.28 -1.46
C PRO A 30 -21.96 2.08 -0.95
N ARG A 31 -23.20 1.94 -1.46
CA ARG A 31 -24.08 0.83 -1.11
C ARG A 31 -24.37 0.04 -2.38
N GLY A 32 -24.31 -1.27 -2.24
CA GLY A 32 -24.61 -2.20 -3.32
C GLY A 32 -23.46 -3.16 -3.59
N GLU A 33 -23.70 -4.05 -4.53
CA GLU A 33 -22.74 -5.05 -5.01
C GLU A 33 -22.33 -4.70 -6.44
N LEU A 34 -21.04 -4.62 -6.71
CA LEU A 34 -20.51 -4.49 -8.05
C LEU A 34 -19.99 -5.87 -8.50
N ARG A 35 -20.66 -6.48 -9.49
CA ARG A 35 -20.21 -7.73 -10.10
C ARG A 35 -19.47 -7.41 -11.40
N ILE A 36 -18.19 -7.75 -11.42
CA ILE A 36 -17.35 -7.57 -12.60
C ILE A 36 -17.11 -8.95 -13.22
N VAL A 37 -17.43 -9.09 -14.51
CA VAL A 37 -17.11 -10.27 -15.29
C VAL A 37 -16.16 -9.85 -16.40
N ASP A 38 -14.96 -10.38 -16.38
CA ASP A 38 -13.98 -10.14 -17.43
C ASP A 38 -13.65 -11.44 -18.16
N LYS A 39 -13.72 -11.40 -19.49
CA LYS A 39 -13.41 -12.56 -20.34
C LYS A 39 -11.91 -12.78 -20.53
N SER A 40 -11.10 -11.77 -20.21
CA SER A 40 -9.67 -11.81 -20.45
C SER A 40 -8.92 -12.02 -19.15
N PRO A 41 -8.23 -13.15 -18.98
CA PRO A 41 -7.37 -13.36 -17.80
C PRO A 41 -6.19 -12.37 -17.75
N VAL A 42 -5.95 -11.59 -18.78
CA VAL A 42 -4.91 -10.55 -18.83
C VAL A 42 -5.37 -9.27 -18.12
N ASN A 43 -6.68 -9.03 -17.99
CA ASN A 43 -7.22 -7.84 -17.36
C ASN A 43 -7.33 -7.95 -15.83
N TRP A 44 -6.98 -9.09 -15.25
CA TRP A 44 -6.98 -9.31 -13.81
C TRP A 44 -6.17 -8.26 -13.03
N GLN A 45 -5.14 -7.67 -13.63
CA GLN A 45 -4.32 -6.63 -13.02
C GLN A 45 -5.16 -5.43 -12.52
N TYR A 46 -6.17 -5.00 -13.29
CA TYR A 46 -7.02 -3.88 -12.88
C TYR A 46 -7.89 -4.22 -11.67
N ILE A 47 -8.29 -5.48 -11.52
CA ILE A 47 -9.05 -5.95 -10.36
C ILE A 47 -8.11 -6.07 -9.16
N VAL A 48 -6.97 -6.69 -9.36
CA VAL A 48 -5.99 -6.98 -8.31
C VAL A 48 -5.42 -5.72 -7.69
N LEU A 49 -5.11 -4.69 -8.50
CA LEU A 49 -4.63 -3.39 -8.04
C LEU A 49 -5.64 -2.61 -7.16
N ASN A 50 -6.92 -3.00 -7.16
CA ASN A 50 -7.93 -2.43 -6.28
C ASN A 50 -8.16 -3.25 -4.99
N VAL A 51 -7.52 -4.42 -4.87
CA VAL A 51 -7.72 -5.35 -3.74
C VAL A 51 -6.43 -5.55 -2.95
N PHE A 52 -5.30 -5.61 -3.63
CA PHE A 52 -3.98 -5.82 -3.02
C PHE A 52 -3.15 -4.55 -3.08
N GLU A 53 -2.36 -4.34 -2.05
CA GLU A 53 -1.34 -3.30 -2.01
C GLU A 53 0.04 -3.91 -2.26
N HIS A 54 1.03 -3.05 -2.54
CA HIS A 54 2.41 -3.41 -2.79
C HIS A 54 3.35 -2.74 -1.79
N LEU A 55 4.57 -3.22 -1.68
CA LEU A 55 5.59 -2.57 -0.85
C LEU A 55 5.94 -1.18 -1.41
N VAL A 56 6.07 -1.10 -2.72
CA VAL A 56 6.42 0.11 -3.46
C VAL A 56 5.39 0.31 -4.57
N GLU A 57 5.05 1.53 -4.89
CA GLU A 57 4.07 1.85 -5.93
C GLU A 57 4.64 2.82 -6.96
N PHE A 58 3.95 2.97 -8.08
CA PHE A 58 4.24 4.01 -9.06
C PHE A 58 3.23 5.15 -8.91
N SER A 59 3.75 6.36 -8.82
CA SER A 59 2.94 7.57 -8.97
C SER A 59 2.53 7.78 -10.44
N LYS A 60 1.65 8.74 -10.68
CA LYS A 60 1.15 9.04 -12.03
C LYS A 60 2.23 9.47 -13.03
N ASP A 61 3.33 9.99 -12.54
CA ASP A 61 4.49 10.40 -13.35
C ASP A 61 5.55 9.30 -13.52
N GLY A 62 5.25 8.09 -13.03
CA GLY A 62 6.16 6.95 -13.13
C GLY A 62 7.26 6.90 -12.07
N THR A 63 7.21 7.77 -11.07
CA THR A 63 8.16 7.76 -9.96
C THR A 63 7.78 6.68 -8.94
N LEU A 64 8.77 5.97 -8.39
CA LEU A 64 8.55 5.03 -7.30
C LEU A 64 8.26 5.78 -6.00
N VAL A 65 7.15 5.41 -5.36
CA VAL A 65 6.66 6.01 -4.12
C VAL A 65 6.39 4.94 -3.06
N PRO A 66 6.40 5.31 -1.76
CA PRO A 66 6.03 4.40 -0.68
C PRO A 66 4.60 3.86 -0.82
N GLY A 67 4.45 2.53 -0.67
CA GLY A 67 3.19 1.83 -0.47
C GLY A 67 3.11 1.26 0.95
N LEU A 68 3.14 -0.07 1.09
CA LEU A 68 3.27 -0.74 2.40
C LEU A 68 4.69 -0.62 2.98
N ALA A 69 5.70 -0.31 2.17
CA ALA A 69 6.98 0.19 2.66
C ALA A 69 6.91 1.71 2.87
N THR A 70 7.51 2.19 3.95
CA THR A 70 7.64 3.64 4.23
C THR A 70 8.91 4.23 3.63
N SER A 71 9.94 3.41 3.51
CA SER A 71 11.22 3.78 2.91
C SER A 71 12.03 2.55 2.55
N TRP A 72 13.05 2.76 1.74
CA TRP A 72 14.02 1.73 1.37
C TRP A 72 15.39 2.34 1.13
N ARG A 73 16.43 1.52 1.28
CA ARG A 73 17.80 1.91 0.95
C ARG A 73 18.63 0.70 0.53
N TRP A 74 19.51 0.89 -0.40
CA TRP A 74 20.55 -0.07 -0.72
C TRP A 74 21.67 0.01 0.33
N LEU A 75 21.97 -1.11 0.98
CA LEU A 75 23.09 -1.22 1.92
C LEU A 75 24.40 -1.47 1.17
N ASP A 76 24.28 -2.20 0.08
CA ASP A 76 25.33 -2.48 -0.91
C ASP A 76 24.65 -2.75 -2.29
N ASP A 77 25.40 -3.17 -3.29
CA ASP A 77 24.90 -3.43 -4.64
C ASP A 77 23.95 -4.62 -4.77
N ARG A 78 23.78 -5.42 -3.71
CA ARG A 78 22.98 -6.67 -3.67
C ARG A 78 22.02 -6.75 -2.49
N THR A 79 22.08 -5.81 -1.56
CA THR A 79 21.25 -5.83 -0.35
C THR A 79 20.37 -4.60 -0.27
N LEU A 80 19.06 -4.81 -0.37
CA LEU A 80 18.04 -3.77 -0.25
C LEU A 80 17.34 -3.91 1.09
N GLU A 81 17.47 -2.91 1.96
CA GLU A 81 16.73 -2.81 3.21
C GLU A 81 15.43 -2.04 2.99
N VAL A 82 14.32 -2.54 3.52
CA VAL A 82 12.99 -1.98 3.38
C VAL A 82 12.36 -1.85 4.75
N MET A 83 11.87 -0.63 5.06
CA MET A 83 11.12 -0.32 6.28
C MET A 83 9.63 -0.43 6.00
N LEU A 84 8.89 -1.18 6.81
CA LEU A 84 7.48 -1.46 6.63
C LEU A 84 6.60 -0.46 7.39
N ARG A 85 5.41 -0.22 6.87
CA ARG A 85 4.39 0.61 7.50
C ARG A 85 3.81 -0.10 8.72
N GLN A 86 3.70 0.61 9.84
CA GLN A 86 3.11 0.10 11.08
C GLN A 86 1.60 0.34 11.13
N GLY A 87 0.91 -0.49 11.92
CA GLY A 87 -0.51 -0.32 12.20
C GLY A 87 -1.44 -0.65 11.02
N VAL A 88 -0.93 -1.29 9.97
CA VAL A 88 -1.75 -1.78 8.86
C VAL A 88 -2.37 -3.11 9.23
N THR A 89 -3.65 -3.28 8.91
CA THR A 89 -4.39 -4.53 9.07
C THR A 89 -5.10 -4.90 7.79
N PHE A 90 -5.15 -6.19 7.49
CA PHE A 90 -5.94 -6.73 6.39
C PHE A 90 -7.44 -6.69 6.70
N HIS A 91 -8.28 -6.90 5.69
CA HIS A 91 -9.74 -6.90 5.83
C HIS A 91 -10.28 -7.94 6.83
N ASN A 92 -9.53 -9.02 7.06
CA ASN A 92 -9.85 -10.04 8.07
C ASN A 92 -9.31 -9.73 9.48
N GLY A 93 -8.66 -8.57 9.67
CA GLY A 93 -8.07 -8.13 10.93
C GLY A 93 -6.65 -8.63 11.20
N GLU A 94 -6.05 -9.45 10.31
CA GLU A 94 -4.65 -9.86 10.42
C GLU A 94 -3.72 -8.66 10.30
N VAL A 95 -2.69 -8.61 11.14
CA VAL A 95 -1.71 -7.52 11.16
C VAL A 95 -0.68 -7.73 10.04
N PHE A 96 -0.37 -6.66 9.32
CA PHE A 96 0.72 -6.63 8.35
C PHE A 96 2.05 -6.42 9.06
N ASP A 97 3.00 -7.32 8.81
CA ASP A 97 4.37 -7.30 9.37
C ASP A 97 5.38 -7.95 8.42
N ALA A 98 6.62 -8.08 8.89
CA ALA A 98 7.70 -8.69 8.13
C ALA A 98 7.47 -10.17 7.81
N GLU A 99 6.75 -10.91 8.67
CA GLU A 99 6.42 -12.32 8.41
C GLU A 99 5.42 -12.45 7.24
N ILE A 100 4.49 -11.52 7.12
CA ILE A 100 3.58 -11.47 5.98
C ILE A 100 4.34 -11.15 4.69
N VAL A 101 5.28 -10.21 4.73
CA VAL A 101 6.12 -9.91 3.56
C VAL A 101 6.92 -11.14 3.15
N LYS A 102 7.50 -11.87 4.11
CA LYS A 102 8.24 -13.10 3.85
C LYS A 102 7.36 -14.18 3.25
N LEU A 103 6.16 -14.39 3.77
CA LEU A 103 5.19 -15.34 3.22
C LEU A 103 4.91 -15.04 1.74
N ASN A 104 4.60 -13.79 1.42
CA ASN A 104 4.32 -13.36 0.05
C ASN A 104 5.53 -13.52 -0.87
N TRP A 105 6.72 -13.23 -0.37
CA TRP A 105 7.97 -13.44 -1.08
C TRP A 105 8.20 -14.92 -1.40
N GLU A 106 8.07 -15.80 -0.41
CA GLU A 106 8.27 -17.25 -0.56
C GLU A 106 7.25 -17.87 -1.52
N GLU A 107 5.98 -17.46 -1.42
CA GLU A 107 4.93 -17.89 -2.34
C GLU A 107 5.22 -17.42 -3.79
N ASN A 108 5.69 -16.19 -3.97
CA ASN A 108 6.08 -15.70 -5.28
C ASN A 108 7.23 -16.53 -5.88
N LEU A 109 8.24 -16.91 -5.06
CA LEU A 109 9.33 -17.78 -5.51
C LEU A 109 8.86 -19.20 -5.79
N ARG A 110 7.90 -19.72 -5.01
CA ARG A 110 7.35 -21.08 -5.17
C ARG A 110 6.63 -21.26 -6.50
N LEU A 111 5.91 -20.26 -6.94
CA LEU A 111 5.07 -20.34 -8.15
C LEU A 111 5.85 -20.63 -9.42
N LYS A 112 7.15 -20.33 -9.49
CA LYS A 112 8.06 -20.63 -10.61
C LYS A 112 7.51 -20.30 -12.01
N GLN A 113 6.38 -19.62 -12.07
CA GLN A 113 5.71 -19.30 -13.32
C GLN A 113 6.01 -17.86 -13.70
N PRO A 114 6.41 -17.61 -14.94
CA PRO A 114 6.51 -16.26 -15.43
C PRO A 114 5.10 -15.69 -15.49
N PHE A 115 4.80 -14.73 -14.62
CA PHE A 115 3.60 -13.91 -14.79
C PHE A 115 3.64 -13.27 -16.19
N ARG A 116 2.56 -13.34 -16.90
CA ARG A 116 2.48 -12.61 -18.17
C ARG A 116 2.21 -11.13 -17.88
N PRO A 117 2.93 -10.24 -18.54
CA PRO A 117 3.88 -10.48 -19.61
C PRO A 117 5.32 -10.63 -19.10
N GLY A 118 5.82 -11.85 -19.14
CA GLY A 118 7.26 -12.07 -19.07
C GLY A 118 7.89 -12.19 -17.68
N THR A 119 9.19 -12.28 -17.72
CA THR A 119 10.06 -12.63 -16.60
C THR A 119 10.46 -11.48 -15.69
N HIS A 120 9.95 -10.26 -15.93
CA HIS A 120 10.34 -9.08 -15.15
C HIS A 120 9.88 -9.11 -13.69
N MET A 121 8.86 -9.93 -13.38
CA MET A 121 8.39 -10.16 -12.02
C MET A 121 9.21 -11.23 -11.28
N ASN A 122 10.00 -12.03 -11.99
CA ASN A 122 10.75 -13.11 -11.38
C ASN A 122 12.03 -12.57 -10.73
N PHE A 123 12.18 -12.88 -9.46
CA PHE A 123 13.47 -12.68 -8.80
C PHE A 123 14.44 -13.78 -9.20
N LYS A 124 15.73 -13.44 -9.28
CA LYS A 124 16.75 -14.41 -9.68
C LYS A 124 16.88 -15.54 -8.66
N PRO A 125 17.12 -16.78 -9.12
CA PRO A 125 17.42 -17.89 -8.23
C PRO A 125 18.56 -17.54 -7.26
N GLY A 126 18.39 -17.85 -5.99
CA GLY A 126 19.32 -17.48 -4.94
C GLY A 126 19.01 -16.15 -4.25
N SER A 127 18.02 -15.39 -4.73
CA SER A 127 17.49 -14.25 -3.98
C SER A 127 16.81 -14.75 -2.71
N ARG A 128 17.00 -14.03 -1.60
CA ARG A 128 16.43 -14.39 -0.30
C ARG A 128 15.96 -13.16 0.47
N LEU A 129 15.00 -13.35 1.36
CA LEU A 129 14.52 -12.32 2.28
C LEU A 129 14.97 -12.68 3.71
N GLU A 130 15.51 -11.69 4.41
CA GLU A 130 15.88 -11.74 5.82
C GLU A 130 14.98 -10.80 6.60
N ILE A 131 14.36 -11.30 7.68
CA ILE A 131 13.63 -10.48 8.64
C ILE A 131 14.65 -9.96 9.67
N ARG A 132 14.71 -8.64 9.82
CA ARG A 132 15.54 -7.98 10.85
C ARG A 132 14.77 -7.75 12.13
N ASP A 133 13.53 -7.32 12.00
CA ASP A 133 12.54 -7.13 13.06
C ASP A 133 11.14 -7.11 12.44
N ALA A 134 10.10 -6.86 13.24
CA ALA A 134 8.71 -6.87 12.76
C ALA A 134 8.40 -5.84 11.66
N GLN A 135 9.22 -4.81 11.50
CA GLN A 135 9.02 -3.73 10.53
C GLN A 135 10.18 -3.55 9.55
N THR A 136 11.21 -4.41 9.60
CA THR A 136 12.37 -4.27 8.74
C THR A 136 12.72 -5.59 8.07
N VAL A 137 12.76 -5.58 6.76
CA VAL A 137 13.20 -6.72 5.95
C VAL A 137 14.39 -6.34 5.07
N ARG A 138 15.20 -7.33 4.73
CA ARG A 138 16.30 -7.21 3.75
C ARG A 138 16.13 -8.21 2.65
N PHE A 139 16.16 -7.72 1.43
CA PHE A 139 16.24 -8.53 0.24
C PHE A 139 17.70 -8.66 -0.17
N HIS A 140 18.16 -9.88 -0.33
CA HIS A 140 19.50 -10.19 -0.79
C HIS A 140 19.42 -10.79 -2.18
N PHE A 141 20.20 -10.27 -3.10
CA PHE A 141 20.25 -10.70 -4.49
C PHE A 141 21.59 -11.35 -4.80
N PRO A 142 21.65 -12.39 -5.65
CA PRO A 142 22.90 -13.07 -5.99
C PRO A 142 23.85 -12.16 -6.79
N GLU A 143 23.33 -11.14 -7.46
CA GLU A 143 24.06 -10.14 -8.24
C GLU A 143 23.33 -8.79 -8.17
N PRO A 144 23.97 -7.68 -8.56
CA PRO A 144 23.34 -6.37 -8.61
C PRO A 144 22.04 -6.39 -9.40
N ASP A 145 20.98 -5.82 -8.85
CA ASP A 145 19.63 -5.87 -9.41
C ASP A 145 18.95 -4.50 -9.45
N GLY A 146 19.20 -3.74 -10.51
CA GLY A 146 18.57 -2.44 -10.72
C GLY A 146 17.05 -2.48 -10.93
N GLY A 147 16.46 -3.66 -11.20
CA GLY A 147 15.03 -3.84 -11.39
C GLY A 147 14.28 -4.29 -10.12
N ALA A 148 14.96 -4.46 -8.99
CA ALA A 148 14.36 -5.02 -7.78
C ALA A 148 13.15 -4.22 -7.28
N LEU A 149 13.24 -2.90 -7.23
CA LEU A 149 12.13 -2.04 -6.79
C LEU A 149 10.92 -2.12 -7.73
N VAL A 150 11.16 -2.24 -9.05
CA VAL A 150 10.07 -2.44 -10.02
C VAL A 150 9.36 -3.77 -9.78
N ARG A 151 10.10 -4.84 -9.44
CA ARG A 151 9.49 -6.12 -9.08
C ARG A 151 8.73 -6.05 -7.76
N LEU A 152 9.25 -5.33 -6.77
CA LEU A 152 8.55 -5.11 -5.50
C LEU A 152 7.28 -4.25 -5.64
N SER A 153 7.20 -3.40 -6.66
CA SER A 153 5.97 -2.66 -6.97
C SER A 153 4.90 -3.52 -7.65
N GLN A 154 5.18 -4.76 -7.92
CA GLN A 154 4.25 -5.73 -8.49
C GLN A 154 4.07 -6.98 -7.62
N LEU A 155 4.75 -7.03 -6.48
CA LEU A 155 4.55 -8.07 -5.48
C LEU A 155 3.29 -7.74 -4.69
N HIS A 156 2.19 -8.37 -5.05
CA HIS A 156 0.90 -8.26 -4.36
C HIS A 156 1.00 -8.86 -2.96
N ILE A 157 0.56 -8.11 -1.97
CA ILE A 157 0.64 -8.55 -0.57
C ILE A 157 -0.72 -9.07 -0.11
N GLY A 158 -0.83 -10.38 0.02
CA GLY A 158 -1.97 -11.09 0.58
C GLY A 158 -1.74 -11.52 2.03
N ASN A 159 -2.82 -11.79 2.77
CA ASN A 159 -2.77 -12.31 4.12
C ASN A 159 -2.57 -13.84 4.16
N ARG A 160 -2.35 -14.42 5.35
CA ARG A 160 -2.15 -15.87 5.51
C ARG A 160 -3.38 -16.67 5.09
N GLN A 161 -4.58 -16.20 5.44
CA GLN A 161 -5.82 -16.87 5.10
C GLN A 161 -5.98 -17.00 3.59
N PHE A 162 -5.62 -15.94 2.84
CA PHE A 162 -5.64 -15.99 1.37
C PHE A 162 -4.81 -17.16 0.84
N TYR A 163 -3.59 -17.38 1.36
CA TYR A 163 -2.72 -18.45 0.91
C TYR A 163 -3.15 -19.85 1.38
N THR A 164 -3.77 -19.96 2.56
CA THR A 164 -4.25 -21.25 3.07
C THR A 164 -5.54 -21.72 2.43
N GLU A 165 -6.44 -20.81 2.07
CA GLU A 165 -7.76 -21.13 1.52
C GLU A 165 -7.79 -21.06 0.00
N LEU A 166 -7.18 -20.05 -0.60
CA LEU A 166 -7.24 -19.80 -2.02
C LEU A 166 -5.89 -20.06 -2.69
N GLY A 167 -4.83 -19.51 -2.10
CA GLY A 167 -3.48 -19.55 -2.65
C GLY A 167 -3.38 -18.85 -4.01
N TRP A 168 -2.19 -18.66 -4.49
CA TRP A 168 -1.96 -18.42 -5.92
C TRP A 168 -2.10 -19.76 -6.68
N GLY A 169 -3.02 -20.59 -6.25
CA GLY A 169 -3.07 -21.99 -6.52
C GLY A 169 -3.14 -22.34 -8.00
N GLU A 170 -2.43 -23.38 -8.37
CA GLU A 170 -2.56 -24.04 -9.66
C GLU A 170 -4.00 -24.57 -9.90
N ALA A 171 -4.84 -24.60 -8.87
CA ALA A 171 -6.18 -25.19 -8.90
C ALA A 171 -7.33 -24.20 -9.15
N HIS A 172 -7.08 -22.89 -9.17
CA HIS A 172 -8.14 -21.88 -9.18
C HIS A 172 -8.16 -20.96 -10.40
N TRP A 173 -7.35 -21.25 -11.42
CA TRP A 173 -7.30 -20.49 -12.68
C TRP A 173 -7.69 -21.32 -13.87
#